data_f0be411fb428bb976ee723fa7990fdbe
#
_entry.id   f0be411fb428bb976ee723fa7990fdbe
#
_cell.length_a   1.000
_cell.length_b   1.000
_cell.length_c   1.000
_cell.angle_alpha   90.00
_cell.angle_beta   90.00
_cell.angle_gamma   90.00
#
_symmetry.space_group_name_H-M   'P 1'
#
loop_
_entity.id
_entity.type
_entity.pdbx_description
1 polymer ?
#
loop_
_entity_poly.entity_id
_entity_poly.type
_entity_poly.pdbx_seq_one_letter_code
_entity_poly.pdbx_strand_id
1 'polypeptide(L)'
;GLGSEGFLNVSGEFATSDPTYRGEQYCRTSFCFDPLGEAYGEFIATGDPATVAYATDPDFIAATANASLFGDVVQPWGAPNAESKRFFFNAGMPLSPNVDFYAFGNYSDSESDGSFYYRYPYNGTIEKLREPDGSIYFPLEKYPGGFTPRFYGYVEDISIAAGVKSEDDGALSWDISARYGESSIDYTLANTINPSMGPDSPTSFDPGTLTNTETQLQADFAYDMSDTVTLVFGASYLDEEYEISEGEPDSYRNGPYSAADPWDFCNADGTPTADGLAVDPSFGLDCADDSDPVYTAVGVGSNGFPGYSPMFSSSYTRDSFAVYLEANMDVTDALFAQAAVRYEDYEDFGSEVIYKIAGKYDISDNIGIRASFNTGFRAPTPGQQGTTNVSTRLPNGVPVTTGLFHASGPLAKALRAED
;
A
#
# COMPACT_ATOMS: atom_id res chain seq x y z
N GLY A 1 -6.87 29.09 -32.98
CA GLY A 1 -7.58 29.23 -31.74
C GLY A 1 -8.84 28.38 -31.72
N LEU A 2 -9.32 28.05 -30.54
CA LEU A 2 -10.56 27.28 -30.31
C LEU A 2 -11.84 28.14 -30.50
N GLY A 3 -11.78 29.13 -31.38
CA GLY A 3 -12.80 30.16 -31.53
C GLY A 3 -12.49 31.39 -30.65
N SER A 4 -13.34 32.45 -30.74
CA SER A 4 -13.10 33.72 -30.03
C SER A 4 -13.34 33.64 -28.52
N GLU A 5 -13.98 32.58 -28.02
CA GLU A 5 -14.47 32.46 -26.65
C GLU A 5 -14.04 31.16 -25.93
N GLY A 6 -13.40 30.20 -26.66
CA GLY A 6 -12.86 28.97 -26.08
C GLY A 6 -11.47 29.16 -25.50
N PHE A 7 -11.09 28.31 -24.53
CA PHE A 7 -9.76 28.28 -23.93
C PHE A 7 -9.22 26.86 -23.81
N LEU A 8 -7.89 26.75 -23.79
CA LEU A 8 -7.13 25.56 -23.42
C LEU A 8 -5.92 26.01 -22.62
N ASN A 9 -5.85 25.57 -21.38
CA ASN A 9 -4.69 25.71 -20.52
C ASN A 9 -4.01 24.35 -20.36
N VAL A 10 -2.71 24.35 -20.43
CA VAL A 10 -1.89 23.17 -20.17
C VAL A 10 -0.76 23.55 -19.21
N SER A 11 -0.41 22.66 -18.33
CA SER A 11 0.74 22.78 -17.44
C SER A 11 1.46 21.45 -17.32
N GLY A 12 2.78 21.53 -17.17
CA GLY A 12 3.63 20.40 -16.89
C GLY A 12 4.56 20.72 -15.73
N GLU A 13 4.81 19.73 -14.91
CA GLU A 13 5.73 19.82 -13.79
C GLU A 13 6.68 18.62 -13.80
N PHE A 14 7.94 18.88 -13.52
CA PHE A 14 8.92 17.88 -13.16
C PHE A 14 9.49 18.26 -11.80
N ALA A 15 9.45 17.33 -10.86
CA ALA A 15 9.95 17.56 -9.52
C ALA A 15 10.80 16.38 -9.05
N THR A 16 11.89 16.70 -8.35
CA THR A 16 12.74 15.72 -7.67
C THR A 16 12.91 16.14 -6.22
N SER A 17 13.02 15.16 -5.34
CA SER A 17 13.29 15.37 -3.93
C SER A 17 14.39 14.41 -3.49
N ASP A 18 15.47 14.96 -2.98
CA ASP A 18 16.51 14.15 -2.36
C ASP A 18 16.02 13.56 -1.03
N PRO A 19 16.51 12.37 -0.67
CA PRO A 19 16.12 11.74 0.59
C PRO A 19 16.66 12.55 1.78
N THR A 20 15.93 12.49 2.89
CA THR A 20 16.41 13.03 4.14
C THR A 20 16.81 11.91 5.09
N TYR A 21 17.99 12.04 5.69
CA TYR A 21 18.49 11.07 6.65
C TYR A 21 18.36 11.62 8.06
N ARG A 22 17.67 10.88 8.93
CA ARG A 22 17.48 11.21 10.35
C ARG A 22 17.98 10.10 11.28
N GLY A 23 18.55 9.04 10.71
CA GLY A 23 19.10 7.92 11.43
C GLY A 23 20.58 8.15 11.76
N GLU A 24 21.00 7.55 12.84
CA GLU A 24 22.40 7.27 13.15
C GLU A 24 22.74 5.85 12.70
N GLN A 25 24.05 5.54 12.62
CA GLN A 25 24.47 4.19 12.28
C GLN A 25 23.94 3.21 13.33
N TYR A 26 23.50 2.03 12.86
CA TYR A 26 22.90 1.03 13.75
C TYR A 26 23.90 0.55 14.79
N CYS A 27 23.55 0.75 16.05
CA CYS A 27 24.32 0.23 17.18
C CYS A 27 23.38 -0.18 18.32
N ARG A 28 23.31 -1.46 18.63
CA ARG A 28 22.52 -2.08 19.71
C ARG A 28 23.28 -3.27 20.27
N THR A 29 22.80 -3.83 21.35
CA THR A 29 23.35 -5.06 21.92
C THR A 29 23.30 -6.26 20.98
N SER A 30 22.36 -6.26 20.01
CA SER A 30 22.24 -7.32 19.01
C SER A 30 23.29 -7.23 17.91
N PHE A 31 23.66 -6.02 17.49
CA PHE A 31 24.70 -5.76 16.50
C PHE A 31 25.09 -4.26 16.50
N CYS A 32 26.33 -3.95 16.18
CA CYS A 32 26.79 -2.57 16.12
C CYS A 32 27.73 -2.34 14.93
N PHE A 33 27.36 -1.36 14.07
CA PHE A 33 28.20 -0.89 12.97
C PHE A 33 29.03 0.35 13.34
N ASP A 34 28.72 1.01 14.47
CA ASP A 34 29.34 2.26 14.87
C ASP A 34 30.25 2.04 16.10
N PRO A 35 31.56 1.86 15.90
CA PRO A 35 32.51 1.72 17.01
C PRO A 35 32.60 2.94 17.91
N LEU A 36 32.06 4.09 17.47
CA LEU A 36 32.01 5.32 18.25
C LEU A 36 30.62 5.56 18.87
N GLY A 37 29.62 4.70 18.53
CA GLY A 37 28.28 4.77 19.05
C GLY A 37 28.21 4.47 20.56
N GLU A 38 27.28 5.14 21.25
CA GLU A 38 27.12 4.98 22.71
C GLU A 38 26.89 3.52 23.15
N ALA A 39 26.20 2.72 22.34
CA ALA A 39 25.89 1.32 22.64
C ALA A 39 27.02 0.34 22.30
N TYR A 40 28.13 0.77 21.69
CA TYR A 40 29.18 -0.15 21.24
C TYR A 40 29.84 -0.89 22.41
N GLY A 41 30.13 -0.17 23.50
CA GLY A 41 30.73 -0.79 24.70
C GLY A 41 29.82 -1.85 25.32
N GLU A 42 28.51 -1.61 25.34
CA GLU A 42 27.52 -2.56 25.82
C GLU A 42 27.42 -3.76 24.87
N PHE A 43 27.41 -3.54 23.56
CA PHE A 43 27.42 -4.61 22.56
C PHE A 43 28.61 -5.54 22.72
N ILE A 44 29.84 -4.99 22.86
CA ILE A 44 31.05 -5.80 23.06
C ILE A 44 31.00 -6.58 24.39
N ALA A 45 30.42 -5.99 25.44
CA ALA A 45 30.41 -6.59 26.78
C ALA A 45 29.29 -7.61 26.99
N THR A 46 28.16 -7.45 26.32
CA THR A 46 26.92 -8.20 26.62
C THR A 46 26.27 -8.83 25.39
N GLY A 47 26.75 -8.52 24.18
CA GLY A 47 26.28 -9.14 22.94
C GLY A 47 26.60 -10.64 22.88
N ASP A 48 25.89 -11.36 22.02
CA ASP A 48 26.19 -12.75 21.75
C ASP A 48 27.65 -12.90 21.29
N PRO A 49 28.44 -13.82 21.89
CA PRO A 49 29.88 -13.93 21.59
C PRO A 49 30.21 -14.20 20.13
N ALA A 50 29.38 -14.99 19.41
CA ALA A 50 29.60 -15.27 18.00
C ALA A 50 29.35 -14.03 17.14
N THR A 51 28.27 -13.30 17.45
CA THR A 51 27.92 -12.04 16.79
C THR A 51 28.98 -10.96 17.04
N VAL A 52 29.49 -10.84 18.27
CA VAL A 52 30.57 -9.90 18.62
C VAL A 52 31.85 -10.25 17.87
N ALA A 53 32.24 -11.54 17.87
CA ALA A 53 33.42 -11.98 17.17
C ALA A 53 33.32 -11.72 15.66
N TYR A 54 32.17 -11.97 15.07
CA TYR A 54 31.90 -11.71 13.67
C TYR A 54 31.97 -10.20 13.35
N ALA A 55 31.31 -9.36 14.13
CA ALA A 55 31.26 -7.92 13.93
C ALA A 55 32.61 -7.21 14.15
N THR A 56 33.52 -7.85 14.89
CA THR A 56 34.88 -7.31 15.17
C THR A 56 35.96 -7.93 14.29
N ASP A 57 35.61 -8.87 13.40
CA ASP A 57 36.53 -9.47 12.46
C ASP A 57 37.02 -8.45 11.42
N PRO A 58 38.35 -8.32 11.19
CA PRO A 58 38.86 -7.35 10.22
C PRO A 58 38.40 -7.55 8.79
N ASP A 59 38.18 -8.81 8.37
CA ASP A 59 37.69 -9.11 7.01
C ASP A 59 36.19 -8.71 6.86
N PHE A 60 35.42 -8.92 7.91
CA PHE A 60 34.06 -8.43 7.98
C PHE A 60 34.01 -6.90 7.90
N ILE A 61 34.81 -6.20 8.70
CA ILE A 61 34.85 -4.73 8.68
C ILE A 61 35.22 -4.22 7.28
N ALA A 62 36.12 -4.90 6.57
CA ALA A 62 36.46 -4.55 5.20
C ALA A 62 35.33 -4.83 4.20
N ALA A 63 34.51 -5.86 4.44
CA ALA A 63 33.39 -6.23 3.58
C ALA A 63 32.13 -5.38 3.81
N THR A 64 31.98 -4.74 4.96
CA THR A 64 30.78 -4.00 5.37
C THR A 64 30.50 -2.71 4.57
N ALA A 65 31.42 -2.25 3.72
CA ALA A 65 31.15 -1.15 2.82
C ALA A 65 29.89 -1.36 1.95
N ASN A 66 29.47 -2.60 1.74
CA ASN A 66 28.28 -2.96 0.97
C ASN A 66 27.01 -3.10 1.83
N ALA A 67 27.13 -3.15 3.15
CA ALA A 67 25.99 -3.31 4.05
C ALA A 67 25.23 -2.00 4.28
N SER A 68 25.93 -0.87 4.18
CA SER A 68 25.28 0.44 4.25
C SER A 68 24.62 0.77 2.92
N LEU A 69 23.34 1.02 2.94
CA LEU A 69 22.65 1.65 1.83
C LEU A 69 23.13 3.10 1.76
N PHE A 70 23.41 3.60 0.55
CA PHE A 70 23.84 4.99 0.31
C PHE A 70 25.19 5.38 0.91
N GLY A 71 26.00 4.40 1.34
CA GLY A 71 27.35 4.63 1.86
C GLY A 71 27.45 5.11 3.31
N ASP A 72 26.34 5.48 3.98
CA ASP A 72 26.38 6.12 5.29
C ASP A 72 25.73 5.31 6.41
N VAL A 73 24.46 4.95 6.31
CA VAL A 73 23.75 4.24 7.36
C VAL A 73 23.02 3.00 6.82
N VAL A 74 23.00 1.92 7.60
CA VAL A 74 22.34 0.67 7.20
C VAL A 74 20.82 0.76 7.29
N GLN A 75 20.28 1.71 8.05
CA GLN A 75 18.84 1.93 8.21
C GLN A 75 18.52 3.41 8.14
N PRO A 76 18.36 3.95 6.92
CA PRO A 76 18.00 5.35 6.75
C PRO A 76 16.54 5.57 7.17
N TRP A 77 16.32 6.59 8.01
CA TRP A 77 15.00 7.08 8.37
C TRP A 77 14.83 8.52 7.91
N GLY A 78 13.79 8.80 7.15
CA GLY A 78 13.49 10.13 6.64
C GLY A 78 12.54 10.09 5.47
N ALA A 79 12.43 11.20 4.74
CA ALA A 79 11.70 11.21 3.48
C ALA A 79 12.45 10.38 2.43
N PRO A 80 11.73 9.64 1.58
CA PRO A 80 12.35 8.89 0.49
C PRO A 80 12.92 9.83 -0.58
N ASN A 81 13.78 9.28 -1.45
CA ASN A 81 14.03 9.88 -2.75
C ASN A 81 12.74 9.80 -3.58
N ALA A 82 12.43 10.87 -4.31
CA ALA A 82 11.24 10.88 -5.15
C ALA A 82 11.48 11.67 -6.44
N GLU A 83 10.94 11.16 -7.53
CA GLU A 83 10.82 11.83 -8.81
C GLU A 83 9.35 11.85 -9.23
N SER A 84 8.87 12.95 -9.78
CA SER A 84 7.52 13.00 -10.34
C SER A 84 7.45 13.86 -11.60
N LYS A 85 6.62 13.39 -12.53
CA LYS A 85 6.24 14.08 -13.77
C LYS A 85 4.74 14.25 -13.75
N ARG A 86 4.26 15.46 -13.92
CA ARG A 86 2.84 15.76 -13.88
C ARG A 86 2.44 16.59 -15.08
N PHE A 87 1.29 16.25 -15.62
CA PHE A 87 0.65 17.01 -16.69
C PHE A 87 -0.78 17.30 -16.32
N PHE A 88 -1.23 18.50 -16.59
CA PHE A 88 -2.60 18.94 -16.37
C PHE A 88 -3.09 19.72 -17.58
N PHE A 89 -4.35 19.51 -17.96
CA PHE A 89 -5.02 20.35 -18.92
C PHE A 89 -6.40 20.78 -18.41
N ASN A 90 -6.85 21.94 -18.88
CA ASN A 90 -8.20 22.47 -18.65
C ASN A 90 -8.66 23.21 -19.91
N ALA A 91 -9.80 22.83 -20.44
CA ALA A 91 -10.35 23.35 -21.67
C ALA A 91 -11.85 23.68 -21.52
N GLY A 92 -12.29 24.69 -22.24
CA GLY A 92 -13.69 25.03 -22.35
C GLY A 92 -13.99 25.74 -23.65
N MET A 93 -15.18 25.53 -24.16
CA MET A 93 -15.66 26.24 -25.34
C MET A 93 -17.20 26.34 -25.33
N PRO A 94 -17.75 27.47 -25.78
CA PRO A 94 -19.19 27.59 -25.97
C PRO A 94 -19.65 26.71 -27.15
N LEU A 95 -20.68 25.91 -26.91
CA LEU A 95 -21.40 25.16 -27.96
C LEU A 95 -22.54 25.95 -28.54
N SER A 96 -23.16 26.79 -27.72
CA SER A 96 -24.21 27.74 -28.08
C SER A 96 -24.14 28.95 -27.13
N PRO A 97 -24.96 30.01 -27.31
CA PRO A 97 -24.94 31.17 -26.41
C PRO A 97 -25.11 30.84 -24.92
N ASN A 98 -25.76 29.73 -24.60
CA ASN A 98 -26.14 29.36 -23.22
C ASN A 98 -25.63 27.98 -22.82
N VAL A 99 -24.79 27.35 -23.64
CA VAL A 99 -24.30 25.99 -23.36
C VAL A 99 -22.79 25.93 -23.59
N ASP A 100 -22.08 25.55 -22.56
CA ASP A 100 -20.62 25.39 -22.57
C ASP A 100 -20.22 23.92 -22.46
N PHE A 101 -19.23 23.54 -23.25
CA PHE A 101 -18.45 22.33 -23.03
C PHE A 101 -17.24 22.66 -22.17
N TYR A 102 -16.92 21.77 -21.26
CA TYR A 102 -15.68 21.80 -20.49
C TYR A 102 -15.03 20.42 -20.41
N ALA A 103 -13.71 20.40 -20.29
CA ALA A 103 -12.95 19.19 -19.98
C ALA A 103 -11.68 19.57 -19.21
N PHE A 104 -11.32 18.73 -18.25
CA PHE A 104 -10.04 18.84 -17.56
C PHE A 104 -9.53 17.44 -17.20
N GLY A 105 -8.23 17.36 -16.99
CA GLY A 105 -7.62 16.09 -16.61
C GLY A 105 -6.18 16.29 -16.18
N ASN A 106 -5.69 15.26 -15.51
CA ASN A 106 -4.31 15.17 -15.09
C ASN A 106 -3.74 13.79 -15.39
N TYR A 107 -2.44 13.77 -15.56
CA TYR A 107 -1.61 12.59 -15.57
C TYR A 107 -0.44 12.84 -14.64
N SER A 108 -0.11 11.86 -13.81
CA SER A 108 1.13 11.86 -13.05
C SER A 108 1.81 10.51 -13.09
N ASP A 109 3.12 10.55 -13.18
CA ASP A 109 4.04 9.42 -13.10
C ASP A 109 5.06 9.77 -12.03
N SER A 110 5.13 8.98 -10.97
CA SER A 110 6.03 9.23 -9.87
C SER A 110 6.67 7.96 -9.35
N GLU A 111 7.94 8.07 -8.98
CA GLU A 111 8.71 7.02 -8.35
C GLU A 111 9.17 7.51 -6.98
N SER A 112 9.11 6.62 -5.99
CA SER A 112 9.74 6.86 -4.70
C SER A 112 10.37 5.60 -4.15
N ASP A 113 11.47 5.76 -3.41
CA ASP A 113 12.13 4.65 -2.74
C ASP A 113 12.12 4.83 -1.23
N GLY A 114 11.98 3.70 -0.54
CA GLY A 114 12.08 3.60 0.90
C GLY A 114 12.89 2.39 1.32
N SER A 115 12.95 2.13 2.61
CA SER A 115 13.62 0.94 3.12
C SER A 115 12.85 0.38 4.31
N PHE A 116 12.97 -0.94 4.48
CA PHE A 116 12.49 -1.63 5.67
C PHE A 116 13.53 -1.58 6.78
N TYR A 117 13.24 -2.27 7.90
CA TYR A 117 14.19 -2.44 8.98
C TYR A 117 15.43 -3.21 8.53
N TYR A 118 16.58 -2.87 9.09
CA TYR A 118 17.83 -3.57 8.89
C TYR A 118 17.78 -5.01 9.44
N ARG A 119 18.20 -5.95 8.62
CA ARG A 119 18.42 -7.35 9.00
C ARG A 119 19.89 -7.51 9.35
N TYR A 120 20.19 -7.31 10.63
CA TYR A 120 21.55 -7.46 11.15
C TYR A 120 21.98 -8.94 11.13
N PRO A 121 23.27 -9.25 11.06
CA PRO A 121 23.77 -10.61 11.16
C PRO A 121 23.19 -11.34 12.38
N TYR A 122 22.80 -12.60 12.17
CA TYR A 122 22.09 -13.42 13.17
C TYR A 122 20.69 -12.90 13.57
N ASN A 123 20.11 -12.01 12.79
CA ASN A 123 18.68 -11.75 12.86
C ASN A 123 17.91 -12.99 12.41
N GLY A 124 16.73 -13.28 12.95
CA GLY A 124 15.92 -14.45 12.62
C GLY A 124 15.49 -14.62 11.15
N THR A 125 15.90 -13.71 10.26
CA THR A 125 15.85 -13.87 8.79
C THR A 125 17.15 -14.43 8.25
N ILE A 126 18.24 -14.32 9.01
CA ILE A 126 19.62 -14.71 8.63
C ILE A 126 20.03 -15.90 9.48
N GLU A 127 19.48 -17.05 9.13
CA GLU A 127 19.71 -18.32 9.82
C GLU A 127 20.55 -19.25 8.96
N LYS A 128 21.29 -20.14 9.61
CA LYS A 128 22.01 -21.23 8.93
C LYS A 128 21.02 -22.30 8.47
N LEU A 129 21.21 -22.79 7.26
CA LEU A 129 20.33 -23.76 6.61
C LEU A 129 21.18 -24.98 6.17
N ARG A 130 20.65 -26.20 6.26
CA ARG A 130 21.29 -27.37 5.69
C ARG A 130 20.91 -27.54 4.25
N GLU A 131 21.94 -27.67 3.37
CA GLU A 131 21.77 -27.94 1.95
C GLU A 131 21.48 -29.42 1.66
N PRO A 132 21.06 -29.79 0.43
CA PRO A 132 20.75 -31.17 0.06
C PRO A 132 21.90 -32.14 0.20
N ASP A 133 23.14 -31.67 0.20
CA ASP A 133 24.34 -32.50 0.42
C ASP A 133 24.78 -32.59 1.91
N GLY A 134 24.04 -31.90 2.78
CA GLY A 134 24.28 -31.79 4.21
C GLY A 134 25.21 -30.66 4.62
N SER A 135 25.79 -29.92 3.68
CA SER A 135 26.57 -28.70 3.98
C SER A 135 25.72 -27.60 4.57
N ILE A 136 26.35 -26.55 5.06
CA ILE A 136 25.67 -25.40 5.65
C ILE A 136 25.76 -24.22 4.70
N TYR A 137 24.60 -23.68 4.31
CA TYR A 137 24.46 -22.35 3.71
C TYR A 137 24.19 -21.33 4.80
N PHE A 138 24.82 -20.16 4.68
CA PHE A 138 24.54 -19.03 5.55
C PHE A 138 24.34 -17.75 4.74
N PRO A 139 23.20 -17.05 4.86
CA PRO A 139 22.92 -15.85 4.06
C PRO A 139 23.97 -14.74 4.18
N LEU A 140 24.81 -14.74 5.23
CA LEU A 140 25.96 -13.82 5.37
C LEU A 140 27.04 -14.06 4.30
N GLU A 141 27.05 -15.17 3.59
CA GLU A 141 27.90 -15.38 2.41
C GLU A 141 27.51 -14.46 1.27
N LYS A 142 26.20 -14.19 1.12
CA LYS A 142 25.63 -13.26 0.14
C LYS A 142 25.62 -11.81 0.66
N TYR A 143 25.33 -11.63 1.95
CA TYR A 143 25.22 -10.34 2.62
C TYR A 143 26.08 -10.31 3.91
N PRO A 144 27.41 -10.12 3.80
CA PRO A 144 28.30 -10.21 4.96
C PRO A 144 27.92 -9.30 6.12
N GLY A 145 27.39 -8.13 5.83
CA GLY A 145 26.93 -7.17 6.86
C GLY A 145 25.45 -7.27 7.21
N GLY A 146 24.77 -8.33 6.78
CA GLY A 146 23.30 -8.29 6.76
C GLY A 146 22.78 -7.45 5.60
N PHE A 147 21.49 -7.10 5.63
CA PHE A 147 20.89 -6.32 4.55
C PHE A 147 19.70 -5.49 5.05
N THR A 148 19.41 -4.43 4.33
CA THR A 148 18.18 -3.64 4.50
C THR A 148 17.38 -3.70 3.20
N PRO A 149 16.21 -4.33 3.19
CA PRO A 149 15.38 -4.39 2.00
C PRO A 149 15.00 -2.99 1.53
N ARG A 150 15.16 -2.73 0.23
CA ARG A 150 14.73 -1.49 -0.43
C ARG A 150 13.39 -1.72 -1.10
N PHE A 151 12.53 -0.73 -1.00
CA PHE A 151 11.17 -0.79 -1.49
C PHE A 151 10.90 0.41 -2.38
N TYR A 152 10.57 0.14 -3.63
CA TYR A 152 10.25 1.14 -4.64
C TYR A 152 8.76 1.09 -4.92
N GLY A 153 8.14 2.26 -5.05
CA GLY A 153 6.78 2.41 -5.52
C GLY A 153 6.76 3.28 -6.76
N TYR A 154 6.21 2.75 -7.85
CA TYR A 154 5.95 3.46 -9.09
C TYR A 154 4.46 3.74 -9.15
N VAL A 155 4.09 5.01 -9.05
CA VAL A 155 2.69 5.43 -9.01
C VAL A 155 2.34 6.14 -10.31
N GLU A 156 1.33 5.62 -11.00
CA GLU A 156 0.73 6.27 -12.16
C GLU A 156 -0.71 6.65 -11.84
N ASP A 157 -1.04 7.93 -12.04
CA ASP A 157 -2.39 8.45 -11.90
C ASP A 157 -2.85 9.10 -13.19
N ILE A 158 -4.04 8.76 -13.63
CA ILE A 158 -4.73 9.44 -14.72
C ILE A 158 -6.13 9.83 -14.28
N SER A 159 -6.57 11.04 -14.59
CA SER A 159 -7.99 11.37 -14.48
C SER A 159 -8.40 12.31 -15.60
N ILE A 160 -9.63 12.13 -16.05
CA ILE A 160 -10.27 12.99 -17.03
C ILE A 160 -11.74 13.21 -16.62
N ALA A 161 -12.18 14.45 -16.70
CA ALA A 161 -13.58 14.82 -16.58
C ALA A 161 -13.97 15.67 -17.79
N ALA A 162 -15.16 15.41 -18.31
CA ALA A 162 -15.74 16.22 -19.37
C ALA A 162 -17.24 16.38 -19.15
N GLY A 163 -17.77 17.54 -19.48
CA GLY A 163 -19.17 17.85 -19.29
C GLY A 163 -19.66 18.94 -20.20
N VAL A 164 -20.97 19.07 -20.17
CA VAL A 164 -21.72 20.13 -20.82
C VAL A 164 -22.61 20.77 -19.80
N LYS A 165 -22.56 22.08 -19.69
CA LYS A 165 -23.38 22.85 -18.74
C LYS A 165 -24.11 23.98 -19.42
N SER A 166 -25.24 24.33 -18.87
CA SER A 166 -26.00 25.53 -19.24
C SER A 166 -26.12 26.45 -18.04
N GLU A 167 -25.68 27.69 -18.24
CA GLU A 167 -25.89 28.80 -17.31
C GLU A 167 -26.72 29.84 -18.08
N ASP A 168 -28.03 29.65 -18.14
CA ASP A 168 -28.94 30.57 -18.81
C ASP A 168 -29.55 31.58 -17.80
N ASP A 169 -29.92 32.78 -18.26
CA ASP A 169 -30.78 33.73 -17.51
C ASP A 169 -32.19 33.16 -17.29
N GLY A 170 -32.48 31.93 -17.72
CA GLY A 170 -33.69 31.17 -17.47
C GLY A 170 -33.75 30.55 -16.06
N ALA A 171 -34.93 30.01 -15.74
CA ALA A 171 -35.17 29.42 -14.42
C ALA A 171 -34.41 28.08 -14.18
N LEU A 172 -33.81 27.48 -15.20
CA LEU A 172 -33.14 26.16 -15.11
C LEU A 172 -31.70 26.26 -15.55
N SER A 173 -30.76 25.94 -14.67
CA SER A 173 -29.38 25.64 -14.98
C SER A 173 -29.10 24.14 -14.78
N TRP A 174 -28.14 23.60 -15.54
CA TRP A 174 -27.80 22.18 -15.48
C TRP A 174 -26.34 21.90 -15.86
N ASP A 175 -25.83 20.80 -15.35
CA ASP A 175 -24.52 20.23 -15.67
C ASP A 175 -24.64 18.71 -15.86
N ILE A 176 -24.16 18.19 -16.98
CA ILE A 176 -24.09 16.75 -17.24
C ILE A 176 -22.64 16.42 -17.55
N SER A 177 -22.08 15.53 -16.77
CA SER A 177 -20.65 15.20 -16.85
C SER A 177 -20.35 13.71 -16.71
N ALA A 178 -19.19 13.34 -17.23
CA ALA A 178 -18.57 12.05 -17.02
C ALA A 178 -17.14 12.24 -16.50
N ARG A 179 -16.75 11.36 -15.61
CA ARG A 179 -15.38 11.30 -15.06
C ARG A 179 -14.85 9.87 -15.15
N TYR A 180 -13.59 9.76 -15.52
CA TYR A 180 -12.78 8.55 -15.38
C TYR A 180 -11.54 8.88 -14.55
N GLY A 181 -11.15 7.97 -13.69
CA GLY A 181 -9.92 8.04 -12.91
C GLY A 181 -9.32 6.66 -12.68
N GLU A 182 -8.01 6.58 -12.78
CA GLU A 182 -7.24 5.38 -12.46
C GLU A 182 -6.01 5.78 -11.68
N SER A 183 -5.70 5.01 -10.65
CA SER A 183 -4.48 5.13 -9.85
C SER A 183 -3.89 3.75 -9.66
N SER A 184 -2.66 3.55 -10.10
CA SER A 184 -1.93 2.30 -9.91
C SER A 184 -0.65 2.54 -9.13
N ILE A 185 -0.26 1.54 -8.34
CA ILE A 185 1.05 1.48 -7.71
C ILE A 185 1.67 0.13 -7.98
N ASP A 186 2.82 0.16 -8.64
CA ASP A 186 3.65 -1.01 -8.91
C ASP A 186 4.80 -1.06 -7.94
N TYR A 187 5.04 -2.23 -7.34
CA TYR A 187 6.05 -2.40 -6.30
C TYR A 187 7.24 -3.17 -6.81
N THR A 188 8.44 -2.74 -6.40
CA THR A 188 9.68 -3.49 -6.58
C THR A 188 10.45 -3.53 -5.27
N LEU A 189 11.01 -4.71 -4.97
CA LEU A 189 11.94 -4.91 -3.86
C LEU A 189 13.35 -5.17 -4.39
N ALA A 190 14.34 -4.63 -3.72
CA ALA A 190 15.75 -4.92 -3.96
C ALA A 190 16.50 -5.12 -2.65
N ASN A 191 17.72 -5.65 -2.74
CA ASN A 191 18.59 -5.86 -1.60
C ASN A 191 17.93 -6.68 -0.49
N THR A 192 17.27 -7.78 -0.86
CA THR A 192 16.56 -8.69 0.04
C THR A 192 16.64 -10.12 -0.45
N ILE A 193 16.00 -11.04 0.25
CA ILE A 193 15.90 -12.46 -0.12
C ILE A 193 14.48 -12.98 0.19
N ASN A 194 14.11 -14.10 -0.43
CA ASN A 194 13.10 -15.01 0.11
C ASN A 194 13.83 -16.08 0.94
N PRO A 195 13.82 -15.99 2.26
CA PRO A 195 14.66 -16.87 3.12
C PRO A 195 14.37 -18.34 2.89
N SER A 196 13.11 -18.70 2.60
CA SER A 196 12.71 -20.10 2.40
C SER A 196 13.32 -20.77 1.16
N MET A 197 13.85 -19.97 0.24
CA MET A 197 14.55 -20.46 -0.96
C MET A 197 16.05 -20.75 -0.72
N GLY A 198 16.59 -20.28 0.41
CA GLY A 198 18.00 -20.47 0.74
C GLY A 198 18.94 -19.84 -0.30
N PRO A 199 19.99 -20.58 -0.75
CA PRO A 199 20.97 -20.07 -1.72
C PRO A 199 20.38 -19.69 -3.07
N ASP A 200 19.26 -20.31 -3.47
CA ASP A 200 18.58 -20.07 -4.75
C ASP A 200 17.73 -18.78 -4.77
N SER A 201 17.63 -18.08 -3.65
CA SER A 201 16.84 -16.85 -3.58
C SER A 201 17.40 -15.77 -4.48
N PRO A 202 16.56 -15.14 -5.35
CA PRO A 202 16.88 -13.84 -5.94
C PRO A 202 17.14 -12.77 -4.87
N THR A 203 17.65 -11.62 -5.29
CA THR A 203 17.91 -10.46 -4.42
C THR A 203 17.06 -9.23 -4.74
N SER A 204 16.22 -9.36 -5.76
CA SER A 204 15.18 -8.39 -6.14
C SER A 204 13.91 -9.12 -6.54
N PHE A 205 12.76 -8.47 -6.36
CA PHE A 205 11.45 -9.07 -6.55
C PHE A 205 10.44 -8.03 -7.03
N ASP A 206 9.44 -8.49 -7.79
CA ASP A 206 8.25 -7.74 -8.18
C ASP A 206 7.05 -8.29 -7.39
N PRO A 207 6.68 -7.67 -6.26
CA PRO A 207 5.63 -8.19 -5.37
C PRO A 207 4.21 -8.08 -5.92
N GLY A 208 4.00 -7.29 -6.97
CA GLY A 208 2.71 -7.08 -7.61
C GLY A 208 2.25 -5.63 -7.59
N THR A 209 1.07 -5.41 -8.19
CA THR A 209 0.50 -4.09 -8.45
C THR A 209 -0.87 -3.95 -7.80
N LEU A 210 -1.18 -2.75 -7.33
CA LEU A 210 -2.52 -2.36 -6.89
C LEU A 210 -3.06 -1.30 -7.83
N THR A 211 -4.28 -1.51 -8.33
CA THR A 211 -4.95 -0.56 -9.22
C THR A 211 -6.33 -0.22 -8.69
N ASN A 212 -6.68 1.06 -8.69
CA ASN A 212 -8.02 1.54 -8.40
C ASN A 212 -8.55 2.32 -9.59
N THR A 213 -9.72 1.95 -10.09
CA THR A 213 -10.38 2.59 -11.23
C THR A 213 -11.76 3.07 -10.83
N GLU A 214 -12.13 4.25 -11.28
CA GLU A 214 -13.45 4.84 -11.05
C GLU A 214 -14.01 5.44 -12.34
N THR A 215 -15.28 5.14 -12.64
CA THR A 215 -16.05 5.81 -13.70
C THR A 215 -17.31 6.40 -13.10
N GLN A 216 -17.52 7.69 -13.29
CA GLN A 216 -18.70 8.38 -12.78
C GLN A 216 -19.46 9.09 -13.90
N LEU A 217 -20.80 8.95 -13.88
CA LEU A 217 -21.72 9.79 -14.63
C LEU A 217 -22.51 10.62 -13.64
N GLN A 218 -22.70 11.90 -13.94
CA GLN A 218 -23.41 12.83 -13.06
C GLN A 218 -24.28 13.78 -13.86
N ALA A 219 -25.47 14.10 -13.32
CA ALA A 219 -26.35 15.10 -13.85
C ALA A 219 -26.93 15.93 -12.69
N ASP A 220 -26.67 17.22 -12.71
CA ASP A 220 -27.07 18.18 -11.69
C ASP A 220 -27.94 19.26 -12.31
N PHE A 221 -28.99 19.67 -11.61
CA PHE A 221 -29.95 20.66 -12.03
C PHE A 221 -30.22 21.65 -10.89
N ALA A 222 -30.31 22.93 -11.21
CA ALA A 222 -30.83 23.95 -10.30
C ALA A 222 -31.98 24.70 -10.98
N TYR A 223 -33.11 24.76 -10.28
CA TYR A 223 -34.33 25.35 -10.79
C TYR A 223 -34.82 26.45 -9.85
N ASP A 224 -34.81 27.68 -10.34
CA ASP A 224 -35.37 28.83 -9.64
C ASP A 224 -36.89 28.82 -9.74
N MET A 225 -37.55 28.25 -8.72
CA MET A 225 -39.00 28.16 -8.63
C MET A 225 -39.64 29.56 -8.43
N SER A 226 -38.94 30.45 -7.73
CA SER A 226 -39.28 31.83 -7.51
C SER A 226 -38.04 32.64 -7.14
N ASP A 227 -38.15 33.94 -7.00
CA ASP A 227 -37.09 34.85 -6.56
C ASP A 227 -36.50 34.47 -5.16
N THR A 228 -37.21 33.64 -4.40
CA THR A 228 -36.83 33.26 -3.04
C THR A 228 -36.65 31.76 -2.84
N VAL A 229 -36.90 30.93 -3.86
CA VAL A 229 -36.81 29.47 -3.74
C VAL A 229 -36.08 28.86 -4.94
N THR A 230 -34.95 28.24 -4.67
CA THR A 230 -34.20 27.43 -5.64
C THR A 230 -34.23 25.96 -5.23
N LEU A 231 -34.63 25.09 -6.16
CA LEU A 231 -34.52 23.63 -6.01
C LEU A 231 -33.28 23.16 -6.73
N VAL A 232 -32.47 22.35 -6.05
CA VAL A 232 -31.31 21.67 -6.63
C VAL A 232 -31.53 20.15 -6.55
N PHE A 233 -31.40 19.47 -7.67
CA PHE A 233 -31.59 18.02 -7.73
C PHE A 233 -30.65 17.39 -8.75
N GLY A 234 -30.38 16.11 -8.57
CA GLY A 234 -29.48 15.41 -9.47
C GLY A 234 -29.44 13.91 -9.25
N ALA A 235 -28.69 13.27 -10.11
CA ALA A 235 -28.43 11.85 -10.07
C ALA A 235 -26.98 11.57 -10.41
N SER A 236 -26.41 10.54 -9.81
CA SER A 236 -25.08 10.05 -10.15
C SER A 236 -25.06 8.51 -10.20
N TYR A 237 -24.23 7.99 -11.08
CA TYR A 237 -23.84 6.58 -11.15
C TYR A 237 -22.32 6.52 -11.00
N LEU A 238 -21.84 5.62 -10.17
CA LEU A 238 -20.42 5.39 -9.93
C LEU A 238 -20.14 3.91 -10.04
N ASP A 239 -19.17 3.57 -10.89
CA ASP A 239 -18.56 2.25 -11.02
C ASP A 239 -17.15 2.34 -10.44
N GLU A 240 -16.83 1.44 -9.52
CA GLU A 240 -15.56 1.38 -8.81
C GLU A 240 -14.95 -0.02 -8.96
N GLU A 241 -13.67 -0.09 -9.26
CA GLU A 241 -12.89 -1.32 -9.27
C GLU A 241 -11.59 -1.14 -8.50
N TYR A 242 -11.26 -2.14 -7.69
CA TYR A 242 -9.96 -2.28 -7.05
C TYR A 242 -9.37 -3.63 -7.38
N GLU A 243 -8.20 -3.63 -8.01
CA GLU A 243 -7.50 -4.83 -8.43
C GLU A 243 -6.20 -5.01 -7.62
N ILE A 244 -5.97 -6.24 -7.18
CA ILE A 244 -4.70 -6.73 -6.66
C ILE A 244 -4.15 -7.69 -7.70
N SER A 245 -3.10 -7.28 -8.42
CA SER A 245 -2.40 -8.14 -9.38
C SER A 245 -1.32 -8.95 -8.67
N GLU A 246 -1.16 -10.20 -9.10
CA GLU A 246 -0.15 -11.09 -8.52
C GLU A 246 1.28 -10.61 -8.78
N GLY A 247 2.16 -10.85 -7.81
CA GLY A 247 3.59 -10.67 -7.97
C GLY A 247 4.26 -11.84 -8.71
N GLU A 248 5.56 -11.72 -8.93
CA GLU A 248 6.35 -12.82 -9.46
C GLU A 248 6.39 -13.99 -8.45
N PRO A 249 6.43 -15.25 -8.92
CA PRO A 249 6.37 -16.42 -8.03
C PRO A 249 7.42 -16.44 -6.91
N ASP A 250 8.63 -15.99 -7.16
CA ASP A 250 9.70 -15.99 -6.17
C ASP A 250 9.46 -15.02 -5.01
N SER A 251 8.57 -14.02 -5.21
CA SER A 251 8.21 -13.07 -4.19
C SER A 251 7.27 -13.64 -3.11
N TYR A 252 6.54 -14.74 -3.40
CA TYR A 252 5.55 -15.31 -2.48
C TYR A 252 5.62 -16.83 -2.30
N ARG A 253 6.29 -17.56 -3.18
CA ARG A 253 6.32 -19.04 -3.10
C ARG A 253 7.07 -19.57 -1.89
N ASN A 254 6.64 -20.73 -1.41
CA ASN A 254 7.35 -21.50 -0.42
C ASN A 254 8.60 -22.13 -1.07
N GLY A 255 9.75 -21.88 -0.47
CA GLY A 255 10.96 -22.64 -0.74
C GLY A 255 11.08 -23.85 0.20
N PRO A 256 12.09 -24.73 0.01
CA PRO A 256 12.25 -25.92 0.80
C PRO A 256 12.43 -25.62 2.30
N TYR A 257 13.07 -24.53 2.65
CA TYR A 257 13.36 -24.15 4.03
C TYR A 257 12.18 -23.48 4.76
N SER A 258 10.98 -23.53 4.17
CA SER A 258 9.74 -23.15 4.87
C SER A 258 9.32 -24.18 5.93
N ALA A 259 9.96 -25.34 5.97
CA ALA A 259 9.78 -26.39 6.97
C ALA A 259 11.13 -26.87 7.48
N ALA A 260 11.13 -27.44 8.69
CA ALA A 260 12.30 -28.11 9.24
C ALA A 260 12.60 -29.41 8.47
N ASP A 261 13.88 -29.76 8.42
CA ASP A 261 14.40 -30.95 7.77
C ASP A 261 13.82 -31.22 6.36
N PRO A 262 14.00 -30.29 5.42
CA PRO A 262 13.40 -30.40 4.09
C PRO A 262 13.97 -31.54 3.26
N TRP A 263 15.02 -32.18 3.73
CA TRP A 263 15.78 -33.27 3.04
C TRP A 263 15.62 -34.63 3.70
N ASP A 264 14.77 -34.73 4.74
CA ASP A 264 14.52 -35.99 5.46
C ASP A 264 15.79 -36.62 6.06
N PHE A 265 16.70 -35.81 6.61
CA PHE A 265 17.94 -36.30 7.21
C PHE A 265 17.72 -36.93 8.58
N CYS A 266 16.70 -36.55 9.31
CA CYS A 266 16.51 -36.95 10.70
C CYS A 266 15.14 -37.60 10.93
N ASN A 267 15.14 -38.69 11.72
CA ASN A 267 13.89 -39.28 12.24
C ASN A 267 13.35 -38.47 13.42
N ALA A 268 12.09 -38.62 13.71
CA ALA A 268 11.44 -37.96 14.83
C ALA A 268 11.99 -38.34 16.23
N ASP A 269 12.75 -39.42 16.33
CA ASP A 269 13.42 -39.86 17.55
C ASP A 269 14.87 -39.32 17.70
N GLY A 270 15.27 -38.40 16.82
CA GLY A 270 16.61 -37.80 16.83
C GLY A 270 17.73 -38.70 16.28
N THR A 271 17.36 -39.77 15.58
CA THR A 271 18.35 -40.59 14.86
C THR A 271 18.43 -40.22 13.37
N PRO A 272 19.58 -40.30 12.71
CA PRO A 272 19.66 -40.02 11.29
C PRO A 272 18.92 -41.09 10.45
N THR A 273 18.31 -40.66 9.35
CA THR A 273 17.74 -41.52 8.32
C THR A 273 18.85 -42.16 7.45
N ALA A 274 18.47 -42.90 6.41
CA ALA A 274 19.43 -43.41 5.44
C ALA A 274 20.16 -42.25 4.70
N ASP A 275 19.44 -41.19 4.37
CA ASP A 275 19.98 -39.99 3.71
C ASP A 275 20.84 -39.18 4.69
N GLY A 276 20.42 -39.08 5.97
CA GLY A 276 21.22 -38.46 7.02
C GLY A 276 22.54 -39.20 7.31
N LEU A 277 22.54 -40.52 7.24
CA LEU A 277 23.76 -41.32 7.36
C LEU A 277 24.68 -41.20 6.14
N ALA A 278 24.16 -40.77 4.99
CA ALA A 278 24.95 -40.57 3.78
C ALA A 278 25.62 -39.17 3.72
N VAL A 279 25.21 -38.23 4.58
CA VAL A 279 25.84 -36.90 4.71
C VAL A 279 27.33 -37.09 5.12
N ASP A 280 28.21 -36.29 4.50
CA ASP A 280 29.62 -36.28 4.88
C ASP A 280 29.77 -35.92 6.37
N PRO A 281 30.43 -36.79 7.17
CA PRO A 281 30.58 -36.53 8.60
C PRO A 281 31.28 -35.20 8.94
N SER A 282 32.05 -34.64 7.99
CA SER A 282 32.73 -33.35 8.18
C SER A 282 31.78 -32.18 8.24
N PHE A 283 30.53 -32.30 7.74
CA PHE A 283 29.49 -31.30 7.83
C PHE A 283 28.78 -31.28 9.19
N GLY A 284 29.06 -32.28 10.06
CA GLY A 284 28.65 -32.27 11.46
C GLY A 284 27.15 -32.31 11.67
N LEU A 285 26.38 -33.06 10.85
CA LEU A 285 24.94 -33.26 11.07
C LEU A 285 24.73 -33.98 12.41
N ASP A 286 23.92 -33.41 13.29
CA ASP A 286 23.53 -34.01 14.57
C ASP A 286 22.03 -33.97 14.78
N CYS A 287 21.35 -35.06 14.44
CA CYS A 287 19.90 -35.18 14.59
C CYS A 287 19.42 -35.19 16.06
N ALA A 288 20.34 -35.38 17.03
CA ALA A 288 20.00 -35.35 18.45
C ALA A 288 20.09 -33.93 19.07
N ASP A 289 20.65 -32.98 18.33
CA ASP A 289 20.76 -31.56 18.74
C ASP A 289 19.67 -30.73 18.10
N ASP A 290 18.68 -30.30 18.88
CA ASP A 290 17.58 -29.44 18.44
C ASP A 290 18.06 -28.08 17.89
N SER A 291 19.31 -27.70 18.13
CA SER A 291 19.93 -26.49 17.58
C SER A 291 20.64 -26.69 16.24
N ASP A 292 20.71 -27.94 15.72
CA ASP A 292 21.26 -28.19 14.40
C ASP A 292 20.46 -27.46 13.31
N PRO A 293 21.14 -26.81 12.34
CA PRO A 293 20.48 -26.13 11.23
C PRO A 293 19.50 -26.98 10.42
N VAL A 294 19.53 -28.30 10.53
CA VAL A 294 18.53 -29.20 9.92
C VAL A 294 17.11 -28.87 10.38
N TYR A 295 16.96 -28.42 11.63
CA TYR A 295 15.65 -28.05 12.21
C TYR A 295 15.25 -26.59 11.98
N THR A 296 16.07 -25.82 11.27
CA THR A 296 15.78 -24.42 10.97
C THR A 296 14.67 -24.32 9.92
N ALA A 297 13.61 -23.59 10.27
CA ALA A 297 12.59 -23.17 9.32
C ALA A 297 12.52 -21.64 9.31
N VAL A 298 12.38 -21.04 8.12
CA VAL A 298 12.44 -19.60 7.93
C VAL A 298 11.22 -19.06 7.21
N GLY A 299 11.03 -17.73 7.28
CA GLY A 299 9.88 -17.04 6.68
C GLY A 299 9.82 -17.21 5.17
N VAL A 300 8.61 -17.20 4.63
CA VAL A 300 8.27 -17.36 3.22
C VAL A 300 8.01 -16.01 2.57
N GLY A 301 8.39 -15.91 1.30
CA GLY A 301 8.22 -14.72 0.49
C GLY A 301 9.37 -13.72 0.65
N SER A 302 9.41 -12.75 -0.25
CA SER A 302 10.42 -11.69 -0.25
C SER A 302 10.42 -10.94 1.08
N ASN A 303 11.57 -10.89 1.74
CA ASN A 303 11.67 -10.33 3.08
C ASN A 303 11.54 -8.80 3.05
N GLY A 304 10.60 -8.28 3.82
CA GLY A 304 10.18 -6.88 3.84
C GLY A 304 8.75 -6.75 3.34
N PHE A 305 8.47 -7.17 2.13
CA PHE A 305 7.14 -7.15 1.53
C PHE A 305 6.93 -8.41 0.68
N PRO A 306 6.32 -9.46 1.23
CA PRO A 306 5.95 -10.65 0.46
C PRO A 306 4.99 -10.30 -0.66
N GLY A 307 5.22 -10.88 -1.84
CA GLY A 307 4.38 -10.64 -3.00
C GLY A 307 2.95 -11.17 -2.84
N TYR A 308 2.05 -10.59 -3.58
CA TYR A 308 0.67 -11.05 -3.69
C TYR A 308 0.65 -12.37 -4.45
N SER A 309 0.18 -13.43 -3.81
CA SER A 309 0.00 -14.72 -4.47
C SER A 309 -1.34 -14.75 -5.23
N PRO A 310 -1.51 -15.66 -6.21
CA PRO A 310 -2.77 -15.83 -6.93
C PRO A 310 -3.99 -16.04 -6.02
N MET A 311 -3.79 -16.61 -4.83
CA MET A 311 -4.86 -16.83 -3.85
C MET A 311 -5.43 -15.50 -3.30
N PHE A 312 -4.59 -14.46 -3.25
CA PHE A 312 -4.94 -13.16 -2.68
C PHE A 312 -5.03 -12.05 -3.73
N SER A 313 -4.81 -12.39 -5.00
CA SER A 313 -4.97 -11.50 -6.15
C SER A 313 -6.37 -11.62 -6.69
N SER A 314 -7.07 -10.49 -6.81
CA SER A 314 -8.46 -10.44 -7.26
C SER A 314 -8.87 -9.03 -7.62
N SER A 315 -9.93 -8.92 -8.41
CA SER A 315 -10.63 -7.68 -8.66
C SER A 315 -11.89 -7.59 -7.78
N TYR A 316 -12.15 -6.42 -7.23
CA TYR A 316 -13.28 -6.08 -6.38
C TYR A 316 -14.00 -4.92 -7.01
N THR A 317 -15.22 -5.14 -7.50
CA THR A 317 -16.04 -4.15 -8.18
C THR A 317 -17.23 -3.73 -7.33
N ARG A 318 -17.72 -2.53 -7.56
CA ARG A 318 -18.96 -2.04 -6.97
C ARG A 318 -19.60 -0.97 -7.82
N ASP A 319 -20.88 -1.16 -8.11
CA ASP A 319 -21.76 -0.13 -8.65
C ASP A 319 -22.49 0.61 -7.53
N SER A 320 -22.70 1.89 -7.71
CA SER A 320 -23.59 2.67 -6.86
C SER A 320 -24.39 3.70 -7.68
N PHE A 321 -25.61 3.96 -7.21
CA PHE A 321 -26.48 4.97 -7.78
C PHE A 321 -26.99 5.89 -6.70
N ALA A 322 -27.05 7.18 -6.99
CA ALA A 322 -27.59 8.15 -6.05
C ALA A 322 -28.51 9.16 -6.73
N VAL A 323 -29.52 9.61 -5.98
CA VAL A 323 -30.36 10.74 -6.32
C VAL A 323 -30.46 11.68 -5.13
N TYR A 324 -30.56 12.97 -5.40
CA TYR A 324 -30.71 13.96 -4.34
C TYR A 324 -31.68 15.08 -4.73
N LEU A 325 -32.23 15.70 -3.70
CA LEU A 325 -33.04 16.90 -3.80
C LEU A 325 -32.68 17.86 -2.66
N GLU A 326 -32.47 19.12 -2.98
CA GLU A 326 -32.22 20.20 -2.04
C GLU A 326 -33.14 21.37 -2.34
N ALA A 327 -33.66 22.02 -1.31
CA ALA A 327 -34.41 23.29 -1.39
C ALA A 327 -33.65 24.37 -0.62
N ASN A 328 -33.36 25.45 -1.28
CA ASN A 328 -32.79 26.68 -0.73
C ASN A 328 -33.83 27.77 -0.73
N MET A 329 -34.10 28.40 0.42
CA MET A 329 -35.21 29.31 0.59
C MET A 329 -34.80 30.57 1.37
N ASP A 330 -34.99 31.72 0.77
CA ASP A 330 -35.00 33.00 1.48
C ASP A 330 -36.41 33.23 2.09
N VAL A 331 -36.59 32.69 3.32
CA VAL A 331 -37.90 32.72 4.01
C VAL A 331 -38.33 34.17 4.33
N THR A 332 -37.35 34.99 4.67
CA THR A 332 -37.47 36.44 4.82
C THR A 332 -36.11 37.07 4.47
N ASP A 333 -36.07 38.42 4.34
CA ASP A 333 -34.81 39.15 4.12
C ASP A 333 -33.71 38.83 5.17
N ALA A 334 -34.10 38.35 6.35
CA ALA A 334 -33.18 38.00 7.45
C ALA A 334 -33.00 36.50 7.67
N LEU A 335 -33.84 35.66 7.06
CA LEU A 335 -33.83 34.21 7.32
C LEU A 335 -33.69 33.40 6.03
N PHE A 336 -32.54 32.73 5.90
CA PHE A 336 -32.30 31.69 4.91
C PHE A 336 -32.48 30.32 5.54
N ALA A 337 -33.13 29.40 4.82
CA ALA A 337 -33.27 27.98 5.20
C ALA A 337 -32.90 27.05 4.06
N GLN A 338 -32.31 25.92 4.39
CA GLN A 338 -31.90 24.86 3.46
C GLN A 338 -32.35 23.51 3.99
N ALA A 339 -32.92 22.67 3.13
CA ALA A 339 -33.21 21.27 3.42
C ALA A 339 -32.77 20.40 2.24
N ALA A 340 -32.09 19.29 2.52
CA ALA A 340 -31.64 18.37 1.51
C ALA A 340 -31.87 16.91 1.94
N VAL A 341 -32.12 16.05 0.97
CA VAL A 341 -32.19 14.60 1.12
C VAL A 341 -31.43 13.95 -0.04
N ARG A 342 -30.68 12.90 0.26
CA ARG A 342 -29.99 12.08 -0.73
C ARG A 342 -30.26 10.61 -0.42
N TYR A 343 -30.63 9.88 -1.44
CA TYR A 343 -30.73 8.42 -1.43
C TYR A 343 -29.56 7.86 -2.23
N GLU A 344 -28.88 6.87 -1.66
CA GLU A 344 -27.81 6.12 -2.31
C GLU A 344 -28.10 4.64 -2.21
N ASP A 345 -27.84 3.90 -3.28
CA ASP A 345 -27.94 2.45 -3.34
C ASP A 345 -26.61 1.87 -3.82
N TYR A 346 -26.05 1.00 -3.02
CA TYR A 346 -24.77 0.33 -3.26
C TYR A 346 -25.02 -1.15 -3.48
N GLU A 347 -24.43 -1.73 -4.53
CA GLU A 347 -24.59 -3.15 -4.85
C GLU A 347 -24.30 -4.09 -3.66
N ASP A 348 -23.30 -3.76 -2.85
CA ASP A 348 -22.77 -4.59 -1.77
C ASP A 348 -23.22 -4.18 -0.35
N PHE A 349 -23.74 -2.96 -0.17
CA PHE A 349 -24.15 -2.41 1.14
C PHE A 349 -25.64 -2.16 1.27
N GLY A 350 -26.39 -2.25 0.16
CA GLY A 350 -27.79 -1.81 0.14
C GLY A 350 -27.93 -0.31 0.12
N SER A 351 -29.09 0.21 0.54
CA SER A 351 -29.45 1.62 0.37
C SER A 351 -29.39 2.41 1.66
N GLU A 352 -28.99 3.68 1.53
CA GLU A 352 -28.93 4.67 2.62
C GLU A 352 -29.65 5.96 2.25
N VAL A 353 -30.24 6.60 3.26
CA VAL A 353 -30.87 7.92 3.16
C VAL A 353 -30.17 8.86 4.10
N ILE A 354 -29.59 9.90 3.55
CA ILE A 354 -28.95 10.97 4.31
C ILE A 354 -29.71 12.29 4.10
N TYR A 355 -29.71 13.13 5.12
CA TYR A 355 -30.41 14.40 5.06
C TYR A 355 -29.67 15.51 5.79
N LYS A 356 -29.98 16.75 5.39
CA LYS A 356 -29.44 17.98 5.96
C LYS A 356 -30.57 19.00 6.16
N ILE A 357 -30.51 19.69 7.27
CA ILE A 357 -31.29 20.92 7.52
C ILE A 357 -30.30 21.98 8.00
N ALA A 358 -30.34 23.14 7.40
CA ALA A 358 -29.49 24.27 7.79
C ALA A 358 -30.29 25.58 7.72
N GLY A 359 -29.84 26.59 8.47
CA GLY A 359 -30.40 27.91 8.42
C GLY A 359 -29.40 28.96 8.85
N LYS A 360 -29.60 30.16 8.34
CA LYS A 360 -28.92 31.39 8.73
C LYS A 360 -29.95 32.44 9.09
N TYR A 361 -29.78 33.12 10.23
CA TYR A 361 -30.59 34.20 10.67
C TYR A 361 -29.73 35.42 10.97
N ASP A 362 -29.97 36.51 10.26
CA ASP A 362 -29.32 37.78 10.46
C ASP A 362 -30.11 38.60 11.51
N ILE A 363 -29.56 38.68 12.74
CA ILE A 363 -30.16 39.40 13.88
C ILE A 363 -30.10 40.91 13.64
N SER A 364 -29.04 41.35 12.96
CA SER A 364 -28.82 42.71 12.53
C SER A 364 -27.84 42.75 11.36
N ASP A 365 -27.62 43.91 10.74
CA ASP A 365 -26.68 44.10 9.62
C ASP A 365 -25.23 43.62 9.94
N ASN A 366 -24.89 43.50 11.22
CA ASN A 366 -23.53 43.13 11.65
C ASN A 366 -23.47 41.82 12.41
N ILE A 367 -24.57 41.17 12.74
CA ILE A 367 -24.64 39.97 13.56
C ILE A 367 -25.61 38.96 12.93
N GLY A 368 -25.05 37.80 12.55
CA GLY A 368 -25.83 36.65 12.10
C GLY A 368 -25.45 35.39 12.83
N ILE A 369 -26.37 34.46 12.97
CA ILE A 369 -26.17 33.10 13.47
C ILE A 369 -26.49 32.10 12.37
N ARG A 370 -25.79 30.99 12.34
CA ARG A 370 -26.05 29.87 11.45
C ARG A 370 -25.95 28.55 12.20
N ALA A 371 -26.79 27.61 11.84
CA ALA A 371 -26.79 26.27 12.37
C ALA A 371 -27.08 25.25 11.27
N SER A 372 -26.52 24.06 11.39
CA SER A 372 -26.82 22.94 10.51
C SER A 372 -26.87 21.65 11.29
N PHE A 373 -27.72 20.74 10.84
CA PHE A 373 -27.77 19.37 11.28
C PHE A 373 -27.80 18.48 10.03
N ASN A 374 -26.95 17.46 10.00
CA ASN A 374 -26.92 16.49 8.90
C ASN A 374 -26.54 15.10 9.41
N THR A 375 -27.05 14.09 8.73
CA THR A 375 -26.52 12.72 8.79
C THR A 375 -25.49 12.53 7.69
N GLY A 376 -24.62 11.53 7.82
CA GLY A 376 -23.63 11.18 6.81
C GLY A 376 -23.40 9.70 6.81
N PHE A 377 -23.13 9.15 5.63
CA PHE A 377 -22.71 7.77 5.41
C PHE A 377 -21.59 7.75 4.39
N ARG A 378 -20.69 6.83 4.53
CA ARG A 378 -19.68 6.49 3.53
C ARG A 378 -19.48 4.99 3.54
N ALA A 379 -19.81 4.32 2.43
CA ALA A 379 -19.48 2.92 2.25
C ALA A 379 -17.96 2.74 2.24
N PRO A 380 -17.41 1.68 2.87
CA PRO A 380 -16.03 1.28 2.65
C PRO A 380 -15.78 1.04 1.17
N THR A 381 -14.68 1.58 0.63
CA THR A 381 -14.35 1.40 -0.79
C THR A 381 -14.05 -0.08 -1.12
N PRO A 382 -14.13 -0.50 -2.39
CA PRO A 382 -13.69 -1.83 -2.81
C PRO A 382 -12.26 -2.15 -2.33
N GLY A 383 -11.35 -1.17 -2.37
CA GLY A 383 -9.99 -1.31 -1.83
C GLY A 383 -9.96 -1.56 -0.32
N GLN A 384 -10.81 -0.91 0.46
CA GLN A 384 -10.90 -1.18 1.90
C GLN A 384 -11.50 -2.55 2.21
N GLN A 385 -12.39 -3.03 1.37
CA GLN A 385 -12.98 -4.37 1.51
C GLN A 385 -12.04 -5.46 1.01
N GLY A 386 -11.33 -5.20 -0.10
CA GLY A 386 -10.42 -6.14 -0.76
C GLY A 386 -9.02 -6.18 -0.15
N THR A 387 -8.67 -5.25 0.73
CA THR A 387 -7.33 -5.17 1.31
C THR A 387 -6.92 -6.49 1.95
N THR A 388 -5.83 -7.03 1.45
CA THR A 388 -5.20 -8.25 1.96
C THR A 388 -3.72 -7.95 2.17
N ASN A 389 -3.22 -8.25 3.36
CA ASN A 389 -1.81 -8.16 3.69
C ASN A 389 -1.47 -9.36 4.58
N VAL A 390 -0.86 -10.36 3.99
CA VAL A 390 -0.57 -11.62 4.63
C VAL A 390 0.92 -11.90 4.63
N SER A 391 1.39 -12.55 5.69
CA SER A 391 2.75 -13.06 5.80
C SER A 391 2.74 -14.45 6.42
N THR A 392 3.72 -15.25 6.11
CA THR A 392 3.89 -16.55 6.76
C THR A 392 4.66 -16.38 8.06
N ARG A 393 4.11 -16.90 9.14
CA ARG A 393 4.78 -17.07 10.45
C ARG A 393 5.00 -18.55 10.69
N LEU A 394 5.96 -18.85 11.53
CA LEU A 394 6.37 -20.22 11.82
C LEU A 394 6.26 -20.52 13.33
N PRO A 395 5.08 -20.47 13.94
CA PRO A 395 4.92 -20.83 15.33
C PRO A 395 5.24 -22.33 15.51
N ASN A 396 6.24 -22.64 16.32
CA ASN A 396 6.75 -23.99 16.54
C ASN A 396 7.21 -24.71 15.26
N GLY A 397 7.80 -23.96 14.30
CA GLY A 397 8.27 -24.51 13.04
C GLY A 397 7.18 -24.86 12.00
N VAL A 398 5.92 -24.56 12.29
CA VAL A 398 4.78 -24.83 11.39
C VAL A 398 4.40 -23.56 10.65
N PRO A 399 4.40 -23.55 9.29
CA PRO A 399 3.98 -22.39 8.53
C PRO A 399 2.50 -22.06 8.77
N VAL A 400 2.23 -20.82 9.19
CA VAL A 400 0.88 -20.30 9.40
C VAL A 400 0.76 -18.95 8.69
N THR A 401 -0.23 -18.81 7.83
CA THR A 401 -0.54 -17.54 7.18
C THR A 401 -1.25 -16.63 8.18
N THR A 402 -0.69 -15.45 8.42
CA THR A 402 -1.20 -14.45 9.35
C THR A 402 -1.29 -13.09 8.68
N GLY A 403 -2.29 -12.30 9.04
CA GLY A 403 -2.42 -10.93 8.52
C GLY A 403 -3.85 -10.43 8.43
N LEU A 404 -4.06 -9.46 7.56
CA LEU A 404 -5.37 -8.97 7.18
C LEU A 404 -5.93 -9.86 6.07
N PHE A 405 -7.18 -10.24 6.20
CA PHE A 405 -7.90 -11.04 5.25
C PHE A 405 -9.17 -10.32 4.82
N HIS A 406 -9.52 -10.49 3.56
CA HIS A 406 -10.73 -9.94 2.98
C HIS A 406 -11.98 -10.29 3.81
N ALA A 407 -12.82 -9.29 4.13
CA ALA A 407 -13.97 -9.44 5.03
C ALA A 407 -15.04 -10.41 4.51
N SER A 408 -15.19 -10.57 3.21
CA SER A 408 -16.08 -11.53 2.57
C SER A 408 -15.38 -12.80 2.06
N GLY A 409 -14.09 -12.95 2.36
CA GLY A 409 -13.28 -14.10 1.99
C GLY A 409 -13.69 -15.41 2.74
N PRO A 410 -13.15 -16.57 2.29
CA PRO A 410 -13.53 -17.86 2.85
C PRO A 410 -13.21 -17.98 4.34
N LEU A 411 -12.11 -17.40 4.81
CA LEU A 411 -11.73 -17.42 6.23
C LEU A 411 -12.72 -16.62 7.09
N ALA A 412 -13.07 -15.41 6.66
CA ALA A 412 -14.03 -14.58 7.39
C ALA A 412 -15.44 -15.19 7.39
N LYS A 413 -15.84 -15.87 6.29
CA LYS A 413 -17.10 -16.63 6.23
C LYS A 413 -17.11 -17.83 7.17
N ALA A 414 -15.99 -18.55 7.28
CA ALA A 414 -15.88 -19.67 8.21
C ALA A 414 -15.99 -19.21 9.66
N LEU A 415 -15.30 -18.13 10.04
CA LEU A 415 -15.36 -17.56 11.40
C LEU A 415 -16.75 -17.03 11.77
N ARG A 416 -17.49 -16.45 10.83
CA ARG A 416 -18.87 -15.98 11.07
C ARG A 416 -19.91 -17.10 11.17
N ALA A 417 -19.62 -18.28 10.63
CA ALA A 417 -20.50 -19.42 10.70
C ALA A 417 -20.42 -20.16 12.04
N GLU A 418 -19.43 -19.82 12.88
CA GLU A 418 -19.24 -20.37 14.24
C GLU A 418 -19.87 -19.48 15.32
N ASP A 419 -20.29 -18.25 15.00
CA ASP A 419 -21.03 -17.33 15.86
C ASP A 419 -22.57 -17.50 15.67
#